data_3439e6c960db57ac42a1cabedf5f4f9d
#
_entry.id   3439e6c960db57ac42a1cabedf5f4f9d
#
_cell.length_a   1.000
_cell.length_b   1.000
_cell.length_c   1.000
_cell.angle_alpha   90.00
_cell.angle_beta   90.00
_cell.angle_gamma   90.00
#
_symmetry.space_group_name_H-M   'P 1'
#
loop_
_entity.id
_entity.type
_entity.pdbx_description
1 polymer ?
#
loop_
_entity_poly.entity_id
_entity_poly.type
_entity_poly.pdbx_seq_one_letter_code
_entity_poly.pdbx_strand_id
1 'polypeptide(L)'
;MKSLMRIYFSYIATALAIIVAFVVLQVVLLGIVTSKLYEDESGGGKYAIARVYQVLLDDTGTPVWNYRLPEHLNHTYTTSQVASFTRWYLDDYPVYVWGGEKGLLVIGYPRGSMWNYAVHQDMDNLKGVFTFLSLSFVSTLAASVLILLVSGFRYDRRMRIIADAIGQLASGGSAHLAETGTMKEIASTINRTSDRLTAQREQLEKRDEARTEWISGVSHDIRTPLSLVMGYADMIERQSDTDTRIRKKAALIRGQSVRIRNQIEDLNLASKLEYNAQPLRKRKVFLAVILRKVAADLLNSMEQAERYPLSICIEPGFETFSLEADEQLLFRAFRNILGNSVRHNEDGCSLGVRAWMKDSRPHVRFYDNGRGIPPAICHYLNGGGGHMPEENVHLMGLRIVRQIKGAHGGTICTREDGHGIEIRFQALI
;
A
#
# COMPACT_ATOMS: atom_id res chain seq x y z
N MET A 1 1.60 -2.78 -16.13
CA MET A 1 2.70 -3.73 -16.48
C MET A 1 3.42 -3.37 -17.77
N LYS A 2 2.74 -3.14 -18.91
CA LYS A 2 3.39 -2.78 -20.20
C LYS A 2 4.22 -1.48 -20.15
N SER A 3 3.80 -0.47 -19.41
CA SER A 3 4.53 0.81 -19.31
C SER A 3 5.79 0.70 -18.44
N LEU A 4 5.75 -0.03 -17.34
CA LEU A 4 6.92 -0.31 -16.50
C LEU A 4 7.99 -1.13 -17.25
N MET A 5 7.58 -2.16 -18.02
CA MET A 5 8.48 -2.90 -18.89
C MET A 5 9.10 -2.01 -19.96
N ARG A 6 8.32 -1.11 -20.58
CA ARG A 6 8.84 -0.17 -21.60
C ARG A 6 9.88 0.79 -20.99
N ILE A 7 9.68 1.25 -19.78
CA ILE A 7 10.62 2.11 -19.05
C ILE A 7 11.91 1.34 -18.76
N TYR A 8 11.80 0.11 -18.24
CA TYR A 8 12.95 -0.75 -17.95
C TYR A 8 13.76 -1.07 -19.22
N PHE A 9 13.08 -1.45 -20.31
CA PHE A 9 13.73 -1.68 -21.61
C PHE A 9 14.39 -0.41 -22.18
N SER A 10 13.79 0.76 -22.00
CA SER A 10 14.38 2.04 -22.44
C SER A 10 15.68 2.35 -21.69
N TYR A 11 15.76 2.09 -20.39
CA TYR A 11 17.00 2.29 -19.61
C TYR A 11 18.09 1.29 -19.99
N ILE A 12 17.74 0.02 -20.18
CA ILE A 12 18.70 -1.00 -20.66
C ILE A 12 19.20 -0.65 -22.06
N ALA A 13 18.30 -0.28 -22.97
CA ALA A 13 18.66 0.09 -24.34
C ALA A 13 19.58 1.33 -24.39
N THR A 14 19.32 2.36 -23.59
CA THR A 14 20.19 3.54 -23.50
C THR A 14 21.54 3.21 -22.88
N ALA A 15 21.60 2.42 -21.82
CA ALA A 15 22.87 1.97 -21.25
C ALA A 15 23.69 1.14 -22.23
N LEU A 16 23.05 0.20 -22.93
CA LEU A 16 23.68 -0.62 -23.96
C LEU A 16 24.20 0.23 -25.13
N ALA A 17 23.41 1.19 -25.63
CA ALA A 17 23.78 2.10 -26.68
C ALA A 17 25.01 2.95 -26.30
N ILE A 18 25.10 3.43 -25.07
CA ILE A 18 26.26 4.19 -24.57
C ILE A 18 27.51 3.30 -24.52
N ILE A 19 27.38 2.06 -24.02
CA ILE A 19 28.48 1.10 -23.96
C ILE A 19 28.99 0.77 -25.40
N VAL A 20 28.08 0.50 -26.32
CA VAL A 20 28.42 0.21 -27.73
C VAL A 20 29.10 1.42 -28.39
N ALA A 21 28.55 2.63 -28.23
CA ALA A 21 29.13 3.86 -28.76
C ALA A 21 30.56 4.10 -28.23
N PHE A 22 30.76 3.81 -26.95
CA PHE A 22 32.08 3.96 -26.33
C PHE A 22 33.07 2.91 -26.83
N VAL A 23 32.68 1.65 -26.99
CA VAL A 23 33.51 0.59 -27.57
C VAL A 23 33.90 0.93 -29.02
N VAL A 24 32.93 1.42 -29.81
CA VAL A 24 33.19 1.86 -31.20
C VAL A 24 34.17 3.03 -31.19
N LEU A 25 34.01 4.00 -30.31
CA LEU A 25 34.93 5.13 -30.18
C LEU A 25 36.36 4.65 -29.84
N GLN A 26 36.50 3.65 -28.96
CA GLN A 26 37.81 3.08 -28.62
C GLN A 26 38.46 2.35 -29.77
N VAL A 27 37.69 1.56 -30.52
CA VAL A 27 38.19 0.87 -31.73
C VAL A 27 38.64 1.88 -32.78
N VAL A 28 37.89 2.97 -32.98
CA VAL A 28 38.26 4.05 -33.90
C VAL A 28 39.52 4.78 -33.45
N LEU A 29 39.61 5.12 -32.15
CA LEU A 29 40.79 5.77 -31.55
C LEU A 29 42.03 4.86 -31.65
N LEU A 30 41.87 3.57 -31.37
CA LEU A 30 42.95 2.59 -31.53
C LEU A 30 43.37 2.51 -32.99
N GLY A 31 42.43 2.49 -33.95
CA GLY A 31 42.71 2.52 -35.39
C GLY A 31 43.45 3.80 -35.81
N ILE A 32 43.11 4.97 -35.30
CA ILE A 32 43.80 6.24 -35.56
C ILE A 32 45.22 6.22 -34.95
N VAL A 33 45.35 5.73 -33.72
CA VAL A 33 46.70 5.64 -33.08
C VAL A 33 47.60 4.67 -33.83
N THR A 34 47.05 3.52 -34.20
CA THR A 34 47.83 2.54 -35.01
C THR A 34 48.12 3.05 -36.41
N SER A 35 47.20 3.75 -37.08
CA SER A 35 47.47 4.31 -38.44
C SER A 35 48.52 5.40 -38.42
N LYS A 36 48.58 6.27 -37.39
CA LYS A 36 49.66 7.27 -37.25
C LYS A 36 51.03 6.65 -37.00
N LEU A 37 51.10 5.47 -36.36
CA LEU A 37 52.32 4.70 -36.20
C LEU A 37 52.76 4.05 -37.50
N TYR A 38 51.88 3.95 -38.51
CA TYR A 38 52.09 3.31 -39.80
C TYR A 38 52.37 4.26 -40.98
N GLU A 39 52.05 5.53 -40.83
CA GLU A 39 52.17 6.52 -41.91
C GLU A 39 53.63 6.78 -42.33
N ASP A 40 54.62 6.26 -41.59
CA ASP A 40 56.03 6.56 -41.81
C ASP A 40 56.79 5.51 -42.70
N GLU A 41 56.20 4.38 -43.12
CA GLU A 41 56.94 3.32 -43.78
C GLU A 41 56.33 2.65 -45.02
N SER A 42 55.17 3.04 -45.55
CA SER A 42 54.70 2.26 -46.75
C SER A 42 53.97 3.05 -47.82
N GLY A 43 54.67 3.26 -48.92
CA GLY A 43 54.08 3.53 -50.24
C GLY A 43 53.29 2.31 -50.72
N GLY A 44 51.96 2.45 -50.86
CA GLY A 44 51.03 1.36 -51.05
C GLY A 44 50.95 0.75 -52.47
N GLY A 45 50.34 -0.40 -52.57
CA GLY A 45 49.87 -1.02 -53.81
C GLY A 45 48.88 -2.18 -53.56
N LYS A 46 47.76 -2.26 -54.28
CA LYS A 46 46.77 -3.35 -54.30
C LYS A 46 47.27 -4.59 -55.04
N TYR A 47 47.14 -5.78 -54.43
CA TYR A 47 47.72 -7.01 -55.03
C TYR A 47 46.67 -8.17 -55.08
N ALA A 48 46.81 -8.98 -56.18
CA ALA A 48 46.02 -10.19 -56.42
C ALA A 48 46.77 -11.46 -55.98
N ILE A 49 46.01 -12.49 -55.57
CA ILE A 49 46.52 -13.80 -55.08
C ILE A 49 47.26 -14.56 -56.19
N ALA A 50 48.54 -14.82 -56.01
CA ALA A 50 49.36 -15.62 -56.90
C ALA A 50 50.17 -16.71 -56.13
N ARG A 51 50.90 -17.58 -56.82
CA ARG A 51 51.44 -18.84 -56.31
C ARG A 51 52.68 -18.67 -55.43
N VAL A 52 52.79 -19.50 -54.38
CA VAL A 52 53.96 -19.60 -53.49
C VAL A 52 55.16 -20.04 -54.31
N TYR A 53 56.33 -19.40 -54.14
CA TYR A 53 57.61 -19.83 -54.64
C TYR A 53 58.55 -20.22 -53.50
N GLN A 54 59.57 -21.02 -53.82
CA GLN A 54 60.59 -21.41 -52.83
C GLN A 54 61.99 -21.30 -53.52
N VAL A 55 62.94 -20.86 -52.75
CA VAL A 55 64.33 -20.82 -53.19
C VAL A 55 65.22 -21.21 -52.00
N LEU A 56 66.18 -22.08 -52.28
CA LEU A 56 67.29 -22.46 -51.39
C LEU A 56 68.51 -21.69 -51.78
N LEU A 57 69.06 -20.86 -50.92
CA LEU A 57 70.30 -20.13 -51.12
C LEU A 57 71.41 -20.84 -50.34
N ASP A 58 72.61 -20.94 -50.98
CA ASP A 58 73.80 -21.38 -50.26
C ASP A 58 74.42 -20.28 -49.41
N ASP A 59 75.52 -20.57 -48.71
CA ASP A 59 76.22 -19.64 -47.85
C ASP A 59 76.79 -18.41 -48.59
N THR A 60 76.86 -18.47 -49.91
CA THR A 60 77.27 -17.34 -50.77
C THR A 60 76.10 -16.49 -51.23
N GLY A 61 74.88 -16.85 -50.92
CA GLY A 61 73.63 -16.20 -51.32
C GLY A 61 73.24 -16.60 -52.78
N THR A 62 73.74 -17.69 -53.29
CA THR A 62 73.43 -18.15 -54.67
C THR A 62 72.28 -19.19 -54.58
N PRO A 63 71.23 -19.07 -55.45
CA PRO A 63 70.16 -20.04 -55.55
C PRO A 63 70.68 -21.41 -56.00
N VAL A 64 70.68 -22.42 -55.16
CA VAL A 64 71.07 -23.80 -55.48
C VAL A 64 69.88 -24.68 -55.85
N TRP A 65 68.67 -24.28 -55.44
CA TRP A 65 67.44 -24.93 -55.82
C TRP A 65 66.27 -23.92 -55.74
N ASN A 66 65.35 -24.04 -56.69
CA ASN A 66 64.16 -23.20 -56.67
C ASN A 66 62.91 -23.96 -57.13
N TYR A 67 61.74 -23.46 -56.70
CA TYR A 67 60.42 -23.92 -57.12
C TYR A 67 59.55 -22.71 -57.40
N ARG A 68 59.15 -22.57 -58.71
CA ARG A 68 58.28 -21.43 -59.15
C ARG A 68 58.83 -20.05 -58.81
N LEU A 69 60.17 -19.93 -58.74
CA LEU A 69 60.81 -18.66 -58.47
C LEU A 69 60.61 -17.74 -59.69
N PRO A 70 60.12 -16.50 -59.52
CA PRO A 70 60.07 -15.50 -60.56
C PRO A 70 61.48 -15.30 -61.18
N GLU A 71 61.60 -15.20 -62.55
CA GLU A 71 62.90 -15.12 -63.23
C GLU A 71 63.74 -13.96 -62.70
N HIS A 72 63.17 -12.82 -62.40
CA HIS A 72 63.84 -11.63 -61.84
C HIS A 72 64.44 -11.83 -60.43
N LEU A 73 64.00 -12.84 -59.71
CA LEU A 73 64.54 -13.20 -58.39
C LEU A 73 65.59 -14.32 -58.47
N ASN A 74 65.90 -14.85 -59.66
CA ASN A 74 66.88 -15.89 -59.80
C ASN A 74 68.29 -15.31 -60.08
N HIS A 75 68.89 -14.74 -59.06
CA HIS A 75 70.26 -14.18 -59.11
C HIS A 75 70.93 -14.36 -57.73
N THR A 76 72.25 -14.18 -57.69
CA THR A 76 72.99 -14.24 -56.43
C THR A 76 72.72 -13.00 -55.59
N TYR A 77 72.37 -13.22 -54.37
CA TYR A 77 72.03 -12.16 -53.39
C TYR A 77 73.25 -11.78 -52.56
N THR A 78 73.50 -10.51 -52.45
CA THR A 78 74.50 -9.99 -51.50
C THR A 78 74.11 -10.23 -50.07
N THR A 79 75.07 -10.27 -49.12
CA THR A 79 74.82 -10.39 -47.68
C THR A 79 73.85 -9.34 -47.20
N SER A 80 73.89 -8.12 -47.72
CA SER A 80 72.95 -7.05 -47.38
C SER A 80 71.52 -7.34 -47.83
N GLN A 81 71.37 -7.94 -49.06
CA GLN A 81 70.05 -8.34 -49.55
C GLN A 81 69.52 -9.51 -48.79
N VAL A 82 70.30 -10.51 -48.44
CA VAL A 82 69.89 -11.63 -47.58
C VAL A 82 69.46 -11.11 -46.16
N ALA A 83 70.23 -10.17 -45.65
CA ALA A 83 69.85 -9.53 -44.37
C ALA A 83 68.51 -8.76 -44.47
N SER A 84 68.16 -8.23 -45.66
CA SER A 84 66.88 -7.56 -45.84
C SER A 84 65.68 -8.52 -45.81
N PHE A 85 65.86 -9.83 -46.06
CA PHE A 85 64.81 -10.84 -45.98
C PHE A 85 64.28 -10.97 -44.51
N THR A 86 65.13 -10.65 -43.58
CA THR A 86 64.71 -10.60 -42.14
C THR A 86 63.65 -9.57 -41.89
N ARG A 87 63.44 -8.60 -42.81
CA ARG A 87 62.31 -7.65 -42.77
C ARG A 87 61.03 -8.24 -43.36
N TRP A 88 60.98 -9.53 -43.64
CA TRP A 88 59.83 -10.28 -44.10
C TRP A 88 59.35 -10.02 -45.51
N TYR A 89 60.12 -9.29 -46.33
CA TYR A 89 59.83 -9.01 -47.74
C TYR A 89 61.07 -9.13 -48.59
N LEU A 90 60.90 -9.78 -49.74
CA LEU A 90 61.87 -9.82 -50.81
C LEU A 90 61.18 -9.25 -52.05
N ASP A 91 61.63 -8.08 -52.56
CA ASP A 91 61.06 -7.40 -53.72
C ASP A 91 59.52 -7.35 -53.67
N ASP A 92 58.95 -6.84 -52.52
CA ASP A 92 57.53 -6.76 -52.21
C ASP A 92 56.78 -8.12 -52.07
N TYR A 93 57.52 -9.21 -52.15
CA TYR A 93 56.93 -10.51 -51.80
C TYR A 93 57.10 -10.78 -50.32
N PRO A 94 56.02 -11.09 -49.60
CA PRO A 94 56.11 -11.55 -48.21
C PRO A 94 56.94 -12.85 -48.19
N VAL A 95 58.00 -12.92 -47.40
CA VAL A 95 58.88 -14.11 -47.36
C VAL A 95 58.98 -14.66 -45.95
N TYR A 96 59.08 -15.95 -45.87
CA TYR A 96 59.42 -16.67 -44.64
C TYR A 96 60.83 -17.29 -44.85
N VAL A 97 61.73 -17.01 -43.94
CA VAL A 97 63.10 -17.41 -44.06
C VAL A 97 63.45 -18.44 -43.00
N TRP A 98 63.97 -19.59 -43.43
CA TRP A 98 64.37 -20.66 -42.56
C TRP A 98 65.85 -21.01 -42.77
N GLY A 99 66.67 -20.91 -41.73
CA GLY A 99 68.07 -21.36 -41.81
C GLY A 99 68.15 -22.88 -41.53
N GLY A 100 68.77 -23.61 -42.44
CA GLY A 100 69.04 -25.05 -42.34
C GLY A 100 70.49 -25.38 -42.57
N GLU A 101 70.92 -26.66 -42.32
CA GLU A 101 72.30 -27.13 -42.57
C GLU A 101 72.77 -27.03 -44.08
N LYS A 102 71.84 -26.90 -45.01
CA LYS A 102 72.10 -26.79 -46.44
C LYS A 102 72.02 -25.37 -47.03
N GLY A 103 71.89 -24.34 -46.11
CA GLY A 103 71.76 -22.98 -46.56
C GLY A 103 70.42 -22.36 -46.06
N LEU A 104 69.98 -21.27 -46.70
CA LEU A 104 68.82 -20.47 -46.33
C LEU A 104 67.66 -20.80 -47.27
N LEU A 105 66.59 -21.41 -46.72
CA LEU A 105 65.33 -21.63 -47.44
C LEU A 105 64.46 -20.38 -47.33
N VAL A 106 64.12 -19.77 -48.46
CA VAL A 106 63.20 -18.63 -48.53
C VAL A 106 61.92 -19.10 -49.22
N ILE A 107 60.82 -18.96 -48.50
CA ILE A 107 59.46 -19.25 -48.97
C ILE A 107 58.77 -17.92 -49.23
N GLY A 108 58.49 -17.60 -50.48
CA GLY A 108 57.86 -16.38 -50.91
C GLY A 108 56.34 -16.59 -51.19
N TYR A 109 55.58 -15.72 -50.67
CA TYR A 109 54.12 -15.66 -50.88
C TYR A 109 53.80 -14.60 -51.92
N PRO A 110 52.68 -14.70 -52.63
CA PRO A 110 52.25 -13.70 -53.57
C PRO A 110 52.21 -12.29 -52.99
N ARG A 111 52.54 -11.29 -53.80
CA ARG A 111 52.42 -9.88 -53.37
C ARG A 111 51.01 -9.59 -52.85
N GLY A 112 50.91 -8.98 -51.67
CA GLY A 112 49.66 -8.62 -51.04
C GLY A 112 48.82 -9.79 -50.51
N SER A 113 49.29 -11.05 -50.54
CA SER A 113 48.55 -12.21 -50.02
C SER A 113 48.67 -12.41 -48.51
N MET A 114 49.73 -11.89 -47.92
CA MET A 114 49.97 -11.95 -46.50
C MET A 114 50.43 -10.58 -45.98
N TRP A 115 49.94 -10.23 -44.83
CA TRP A 115 50.38 -9.06 -44.14
C TRP A 115 51.40 -9.46 -43.07
N ASN A 116 52.65 -9.25 -43.33
CA ASN A 116 53.73 -9.52 -42.41
C ASN A 116 53.96 -8.28 -41.57
N TYR A 117 53.65 -8.38 -40.27
CA TYR A 117 53.79 -7.32 -39.29
C TYR A 117 55.11 -7.53 -38.52
N ALA A 118 56.19 -6.94 -38.98
CA ALA A 118 57.44 -6.90 -38.24
C ALA A 118 57.37 -5.73 -37.22
N VAL A 119 56.89 -5.99 -36.01
CA VAL A 119 56.91 -4.99 -34.97
C VAL A 119 58.22 -4.98 -34.24
N HIS A 120 59.15 -4.13 -34.73
CA HIS A 120 60.21 -3.64 -33.88
C HIS A 120 59.66 -2.42 -33.14
N GLN A 121 58.75 -2.64 -32.17
CA GLN A 121 58.26 -1.56 -31.35
C GLN A 121 59.19 -1.42 -30.15
N ASP A 122 59.56 -0.18 -29.88
CA ASP A 122 60.20 0.18 -28.63
C ASP A 122 59.30 -0.26 -27.48
N MET A 123 59.89 -0.92 -26.48
CA MET A 123 59.15 -1.39 -25.28
C MET A 123 58.37 -0.26 -24.58
N ASP A 124 58.83 0.99 -24.70
CA ASP A 124 58.13 2.13 -24.10
C ASP A 124 56.86 2.50 -24.88
N ASN A 125 56.83 2.34 -26.21
CA ASN A 125 55.64 2.48 -27.02
C ASN A 125 54.62 1.37 -26.69
N LEU A 126 55.09 0.12 -26.53
CA LEU A 126 54.23 -1.00 -26.14
C LEU A 126 53.60 -0.77 -24.75
N LYS A 127 54.39 -0.33 -23.76
CA LYS A 127 53.88 0.07 -22.42
C LYS A 127 52.88 1.22 -22.55
N GLY A 128 53.10 2.20 -23.41
CA GLY A 128 52.20 3.30 -23.70
C GLY A 128 50.84 2.82 -24.18
N VAL A 129 50.82 1.88 -25.15
CA VAL A 129 49.58 1.29 -25.67
C VAL A 129 48.82 0.53 -24.55
N PHE A 130 49.50 -0.31 -23.76
CA PHE A 130 48.86 -1.03 -22.67
C PHE A 130 48.34 -0.08 -21.57
N THR A 131 49.09 0.98 -21.25
CA THR A 131 48.65 1.99 -20.30
C THR A 131 47.40 2.73 -20.80
N PHE A 132 47.36 3.11 -22.08
CA PHE A 132 46.21 3.75 -22.69
C PHE A 132 44.98 2.83 -22.68
N LEU A 133 45.13 1.57 -23.05
CA LEU A 133 44.04 0.59 -23.04
C LEU A 133 43.51 0.35 -21.64
N SER A 134 44.36 0.20 -20.65
CA SER A 134 43.96 0.00 -19.27
C SER A 134 43.25 1.24 -18.70
N LEU A 135 43.75 2.44 -18.94
CA LEU A 135 43.12 3.69 -18.50
C LEU A 135 41.74 3.89 -19.17
N SER A 136 41.67 3.57 -20.47
CA SER A 136 40.45 3.61 -21.25
C SER A 136 39.39 2.63 -20.69
N PHE A 137 39.80 1.41 -20.37
CA PHE A 137 38.90 0.41 -19.75
C PHE A 137 38.39 0.87 -18.40
N VAL A 138 39.27 1.38 -17.54
CA VAL A 138 38.88 1.91 -16.22
C VAL A 138 37.92 3.09 -16.33
N SER A 139 38.19 4.03 -17.27
CA SER A 139 37.33 5.19 -17.49
C SER A 139 35.92 4.79 -17.98
N THR A 140 35.85 3.77 -18.85
CA THR A 140 34.56 3.22 -19.33
C THR A 140 33.78 2.59 -18.21
N LEU A 141 34.44 1.78 -17.40
CA LEU A 141 33.81 1.14 -16.25
C LEU A 141 33.29 2.19 -15.26
N ALA A 142 34.10 3.20 -14.96
CA ALA A 142 33.70 4.29 -14.05
C ALA A 142 32.48 5.09 -14.61
N ALA A 143 32.50 5.44 -15.90
CA ALA A 143 31.39 6.11 -16.57
C ALA A 143 30.09 5.26 -16.52
N SER A 144 30.19 3.97 -16.80
CA SER A 144 29.06 3.03 -16.76
C SER A 144 28.46 2.94 -15.36
N VAL A 145 29.28 2.81 -14.32
CA VAL A 145 28.85 2.79 -12.93
C VAL A 145 28.17 4.11 -12.54
N LEU A 146 28.73 5.26 -12.93
CA LEU A 146 28.13 6.56 -12.68
C LEU A 146 26.74 6.70 -13.29
N ILE A 147 26.59 6.29 -14.56
CA ILE A 147 25.31 6.31 -15.26
C ILE A 147 24.27 5.42 -14.56
N LEU A 148 24.67 4.22 -14.14
CA LEU A 148 23.78 3.31 -13.39
C LEU A 148 23.36 3.90 -12.04
N LEU A 149 24.28 4.52 -11.31
CA LEU A 149 23.97 5.17 -10.03
C LEU A 149 23.01 6.34 -10.20
N VAL A 150 23.30 7.25 -11.14
CA VAL A 150 22.43 8.41 -11.42
C VAL A 150 21.03 7.95 -11.86
N SER A 151 20.96 6.94 -12.73
CA SER A 151 19.69 6.38 -13.20
C SER A 151 18.93 5.71 -12.05
N GLY A 152 19.62 4.95 -11.20
CA GLY A 152 19.06 4.31 -10.02
C GLY A 152 18.48 5.30 -9.02
N PHE A 153 19.21 6.35 -8.68
CA PHE A 153 18.72 7.42 -7.80
C PHE A 153 17.49 8.14 -8.35
N ARG A 154 17.49 8.43 -9.67
CA ARG A 154 16.33 9.07 -10.32
C ARG A 154 15.10 8.16 -10.31
N TYR A 155 15.30 6.84 -10.50
CA TYR A 155 14.23 5.85 -10.45
C TYR A 155 13.67 5.70 -9.03
N ASP A 156 14.54 5.53 -8.02
CA ASP A 156 14.14 5.41 -6.62
C ASP A 156 13.32 6.60 -6.15
N ARG A 157 13.78 7.84 -6.45
CA ARG A 157 13.04 9.05 -6.11
C ARG A 157 11.64 9.09 -6.71
N ARG A 158 11.48 8.65 -7.96
CA ARG A 158 10.17 8.59 -8.64
C ARG A 158 9.25 7.52 -8.03
N MET A 159 9.82 6.36 -7.68
CA MET A 159 9.07 5.28 -7.03
C MET A 159 8.56 5.69 -5.65
N ARG A 160 9.35 6.42 -4.87
CA ARG A 160 8.92 6.95 -3.56
C ARG A 160 7.72 7.88 -3.70
N ILE A 161 7.72 8.79 -4.66
CA ILE A 161 6.59 9.70 -4.90
C ILE A 161 5.29 8.91 -5.19
N ILE A 162 5.38 7.85 -5.97
CA ILE A 162 4.24 6.99 -6.27
C ILE A 162 3.78 6.21 -5.02
N ALA A 163 4.74 5.65 -4.26
CA ALA A 163 4.44 4.91 -3.03
C ALA A 163 3.77 5.81 -1.98
N ASP A 164 4.26 7.03 -1.82
CA ASP A 164 3.68 8.03 -0.91
C ASP A 164 2.26 8.42 -1.34
N ALA A 165 2.02 8.62 -2.64
CA ALA A 165 0.69 8.91 -3.17
C ALA A 165 -0.30 7.76 -2.93
N ILE A 166 0.13 6.51 -3.14
CA ILE A 166 -0.68 5.32 -2.83
C ILE A 166 -0.94 5.22 -1.32
N GLY A 167 0.08 5.50 -0.49
CA GLY A 167 -0.05 5.53 0.97
C GLY A 167 -1.06 6.58 1.44
N GLN A 168 -1.06 7.79 0.84
CA GLN A 168 -2.05 8.82 1.10
C GLN A 168 -3.46 8.38 0.73
N LEU A 169 -3.64 7.76 -0.45
CA LEU A 169 -4.95 7.21 -0.85
C LEU A 169 -5.43 6.11 0.11
N ALA A 170 -4.53 5.21 0.53
CA ALA A 170 -4.86 4.13 1.48
C ALA A 170 -5.26 4.67 2.87
N SER A 171 -4.66 5.77 3.32
CA SER A 171 -5.02 6.43 4.59
C SER A 171 -6.25 7.33 4.51
N GLY A 172 -6.87 7.40 3.34
CA GLY A 172 -8.08 8.19 3.15
C GLY A 172 -7.85 9.61 2.65
N GLY A 173 -6.62 10.00 2.35
CA GLY A 173 -6.31 11.30 1.74
C GLY A 173 -6.56 11.34 0.24
N SER A 174 -6.35 12.50 -0.37
CA SER A 174 -6.31 12.68 -1.83
C SER A 174 -4.85 12.80 -2.28
N ALA A 175 -4.54 12.30 -3.47
CA ALA A 175 -3.22 12.41 -4.06
C ALA A 175 -3.33 12.89 -5.50
N HIS A 176 -2.52 13.92 -5.84
CA HIS A 176 -2.43 14.44 -7.20
C HIS A 176 -0.97 14.50 -7.63
N LEU A 177 -0.64 13.75 -8.67
CA LEU A 177 0.70 13.67 -9.25
C LEU A 177 0.76 14.45 -10.56
N ALA A 178 1.91 15.06 -10.84
CA ALA A 178 2.15 15.72 -12.13
C ALA A 178 2.18 14.69 -13.26
N GLU A 179 1.33 14.84 -14.26
CA GLU A 179 1.21 13.96 -15.42
C GLU A 179 2.26 14.27 -16.48
N THR A 180 3.53 14.13 -16.14
CA THR A 180 4.65 14.45 -17.02
C THR A 180 5.60 13.28 -17.22
N GLY A 181 6.26 13.26 -18.37
CA GLY A 181 7.32 12.30 -18.69
C GLY A 181 6.87 10.84 -18.78
N THR A 182 7.81 9.94 -18.49
CA THR A 182 7.63 8.48 -18.65
C THR A 182 6.61 7.85 -17.69
N MET A 183 6.21 8.58 -16.66
CA MET A 183 5.24 8.11 -15.63
C MET A 183 3.84 8.68 -15.79
N LYS A 184 3.57 9.38 -16.90
CA LYS A 184 2.30 10.05 -17.16
C LYS A 184 1.08 9.13 -17.00
N GLU A 185 1.14 7.91 -17.56
CA GLU A 185 0.02 6.94 -17.48
C GLU A 185 -0.25 6.49 -16.04
N ILE A 186 0.80 6.30 -15.24
CA ILE A 186 0.67 5.91 -13.83
C ILE A 186 0.10 7.08 -13.02
N ALA A 187 0.65 8.27 -13.23
CA ALA A 187 0.18 9.48 -12.56
C ALA A 187 -1.30 9.76 -12.87
N SER A 188 -1.70 9.70 -14.14
CA SER A 188 -3.10 9.91 -14.53
C SER A 188 -4.04 8.83 -13.97
N THR A 189 -3.56 7.58 -13.85
CA THR A 189 -4.36 6.51 -13.22
C THR A 189 -4.54 6.74 -11.73
N ILE A 190 -3.49 7.18 -11.02
CA ILE A 190 -3.56 7.52 -9.60
C ILE A 190 -4.49 8.73 -9.39
N ASN A 191 -4.33 9.80 -10.17
CA ASN A 191 -5.17 10.99 -10.09
C ASN A 191 -6.65 10.63 -10.29
N ARG A 192 -6.98 9.90 -11.35
CA ARG A 192 -8.35 9.46 -11.63
C ARG A 192 -8.92 8.57 -10.53
N THR A 193 -8.09 7.70 -9.91
CA THR A 193 -8.51 6.88 -8.78
C THR A 193 -8.76 7.75 -7.55
N SER A 194 -7.90 8.75 -7.30
CA SER A 194 -8.07 9.74 -6.23
C SER A 194 -9.38 10.49 -6.36
N ASP A 195 -9.66 11.05 -7.54
CA ASP A 195 -10.89 11.79 -7.82
C ASP A 195 -12.14 10.92 -7.64
N ARG A 196 -12.05 9.67 -8.11
CA ARG A 196 -13.16 8.71 -7.96
C ARG A 196 -13.44 8.35 -6.50
N LEU A 197 -12.39 8.14 -5.71
CA LEU A 197 -12.52 7.86 -4.27
C LEU A 197 -13.09 9.05 -3.51
N THR A 198 -12.64 10.26 -3.85
CA THR A 198 -13.17 11.50 -3.26
C THR A 198 -14.64 11.69 -3.59
N ALA A 199 -15.02 11.55 -4.86
CA ALA A 199 -16.42 11.64 -5.28
C ALA A 199 -17.31 10.57 -4.62
N GLN A 200 -16.81 9.35 -4.46
CA GLN A 200 -17.55 8.29 -3.77
C GLN A 200 -17.77 8.61 -2.28
N ARG A 201 -16.76 9.19 -1.59
CA ARG A 201 -16.90 9.63 -0.20
C ARG A 201 -17.94 10.73 -0.05
N GLU A 202 -17.84 11.77 -0.87
CA GLU A 202 -18.82 12.85 -0.86
C GLU A 202 -20.25 12.35 -1.12
N GLN A 203 -20.39 11.38 -2.02
CA GLN A 203 -21.70 10.77 -2.30
C GLN A 203 -22.22 9.97 -1.12
N LEU A 204 -21.33 9.23 -0.42
CA LEU A 204 -21.71 8.49 0.79
C LEU A 204 -22.11 9.45 1.91
N GLU A 205 -21.32 10.51 2.16
CA GLU A 205 -21.64 11.53 3.16
C GLU A 205 -22.99 12.19 2.89
N LYS A 206 -23.24 12.66 1.66
CA LYS A 206 -24.54 13.24 1.25
C LYS A 206 -25.71 12.26 1.45
N ARG A 207 -25.49 10.99 1.14
CA ARG A 207 -26.51 9.97 1.35
C ARG A 207 -26.81 9.77 2.84
N ASP A 208 -25.79 9.76 3.67
CA ASP A 208 -25.91 9.57 5.11
C ASP A 208 -26.55 10.80 5.80
N GLU A 209 -26.20 12.02 5.35
CA GLU A 209 -26.88 13.25 5.76
C GLU A 209 -28.38 13.24 5.38
N ALA A 210 -28.69 12.96 4.11
CA ALA A 210 -30.06 12.89 3.63
C ALA A 210 -30.90 11.84 4.39
N ARG A 211 -30.31 10.68 4.73
CA ARG A 211 -30.96 9.65 5.52
C ARG A 211 -31.26 10.13 6.95
N THR A 212 -30.31 10.82 7.55
CA THR A 212 -30.48 11.37 8.92
C THR A 212 -31.57 12.45 8.95
N GLU A 213 -31.55 13.32 7.96
CA GLU A 213 -32.56 14.38 7.79
C GLU A 213 -33.95 13.78 7.55
N TRP A 214 -34.07 12.78 6.66
CA TRP A 214 -35.31 12.09 6.38
C TRP A 214 -35.91 11.44 7.64
N ILE A 215 -35.11 10.69 8.43
CA ILE A 215 -35.58 10.06 9.67
C ILE A 215 -36.03 11.13 10.68
N SER A 216 -35.31 12.25 10.76
CA SER A 216 -35.67 13.37 11.64
C SER A 216 -37.00 14.00 11.21
N GLY A 217 -37.23 14.22 9.94
CA GLY A 217 -38.48 14.74 9.37
C GLY A 217 -39.66 13.81 9.65
N VAL A 218 -39.51 12.52 9.28
CA VAL A 218 -40.55 11.52 9.57
C VAL A 218 -40.88 11.43 11.07
N SER A 219 -39.85 11.51 11.93
CA SER A 219 -40.04 11.49 13.39
C SER A 219 -40.89 12.68 13.86
N HIS A 220 -40.67 13.86 13.28
CA HIS A 220 -41.45 15.06 13.59
C HIS A 220 -42.93 14.90 13.13
N ASP A 221 -43.11 14.44 11.90
CA ASP A 221 -44.41 14.33 11.24
C ASP A 221 -45.31 13.25 11.90
N ILE A 222 -44.72 12.23 12.49
CA ILE A 222 -45.45 11.23 13.28
C ILE A 222 -45.74 11.73 14.69
N ARG A 223 -44.88 12.55 15.30
CA ARG A 223 -45.07 13.05 16.67
C ARG A 223 -46.35 13.88 16.78
N THR A 224 -46.68 14.69 15.80
CA THR A 224 -47.84 15.59 15.82
C THR A 224 -49.16 14.82 15.88
N PRO A 225 -49.52 13.90 14.96
CA PRO A 225 -50.76 13.12 15.04
C PRO A 225 -50.81 12.22 16.28
N LEU A 226 -49.65 11.68 16.70
CA LEU A 226 -49.56 10.84 17.87
C LEU A 226 -49.87 11.61 19.18
N SER A 227 -49.42 12.88 19.25
CA SER A 227 -49.75 13.76 20.40
C SER A 227 -51.26 14.05 20.50
N LEU A 228 -51.94 14.19 19.32
CA LEU A 228 -53.40 14.34 19.30
C LEU A 228 -54.11 13.07 19.78
N VAL A 229 -53.67 11.89 19.31
CA VAL A 229 -54.25 10.61 19.78
C VAL A 229 -54.05 10.42 21.28
N MET A 230 -52.86 10.78 21.80
CA MET A 230 -52.57 10.74 23.26
C MET A 230 -53.47 11.72 24.01
N GLY A 231 -53.65 12.95 23.51
CA GLY A 231 -54.51 13.97 24.11
C GLY A 231 -55.97 13.52 24.21
N TYR A 232 -56.52 12.99 23.14
CA TYR A 232 -57.88 12.45 23.12
C TYR A 232 -58.05 11.24 24.07
N ALA A 233 -57.09 10.34 24.08
CA ALA A 233 -57.11 9.21 25.02
C ALA A 233 -57.05 9.66 26.47
N ASP A 234 -56.20 10.65 26.81
CA ASP A 234 -56.13 11.24 28.16
C ASP A 234 -57.43 11.94 28.57
N MET A 235 -58.09 12.69 27.64
CA MET A 235 -59.39 13.32 27.90
C MET A 235 -60.47 12.28 28.21
N ILE A 236 -60.56 11.19 27.46
CA ILE A 236 -61.50 10.09 27.68
C ILE A 236 -61.22 9.39 29.01
N GLU A 237 -59.94 9.18 29.36
CA GLU A 237 -59.54 8.53 30.62
C GLU A 237 -59.92 9.36 31.85
N ARG A 238 -59.84 10.68 31.78
CA ARG A 238 -60.13 11.63 32.86
C ARG A 238 -61.59 12.02 32.99
N GLN A 239 -62.42 11.74 31.98
CA GLN A 239 -63.81 12.12 31.99
C GLN A 239 -64.61 11.30 33.06
N SER A 240 -65.29 11.99 34.00
CA SER A 240 -65.91 11.37 35.16
C SER A 240 -67.06 10.40 34.83
N ASP A 241 -67.79 10.62 33.72
CA ASP A 241 -68.97 9.87 33.32
C ASP A 241 -68.63 8.72 32.27
N THR A 242 -67.34 8.41 32.07
CA THR A 242 -66.95 7.39 31.13
C THR A 242 -67.07 5.98 31.70
N ASP A 243 -67.72 5.08 30.95
CA ASP A 243 -67.72 3.64 31.24
C ASP A 243 -66.35 3.10 31.54
N THR A 244 -66.24 2.28 32.59
CA THR A 244 -64.98 1.66 33.00
C THR A 244 -64.25 0.88 31.87
N ARG A 245 -65.00 0.29 30.94
CA ARG A 245 -64.46 -0.40 29.77
C ARG A 245 -63.82 0.58 28.80
N ILE A 246 -64.50 1.75 28.55
CA ILE A 246 -64.01 2.78 27.65
C ILE A 246 -62.75 3.43 28.25
N ARG A 247 -62.76 3.72 29.56
CA ARG A 247 -61.61 4.25 30.30
C ARG A 247 -60.37 3.34 30.18
N LYS A 248 -60.57 2.00 30.36
CA LYS A 248 -59.51 1.03 30.19
C LYS A 248 -58.94 1.02 28.74
N LYS A 249 -59.83 1.10 27.72
CA LYS A 249 -59.39 1.18 26.33
C LYS A 249 -58.62 2.49 26.04
N ALA A 250 -59.06 3.61 26.60
CA ALA A 250 -58.36 4.90 26.47
C ALA A 250 -56.96 4.85 27.11
N ALA A 251 -56.83 4.26 28.30
CA ALA A 251 -55.56 4.05 28.96
C ALA A 251 -54.62 3.17 28.10
N LEU A 252 -55.14 2.10 27.49
CA LEU A 252 -54.36 1.27 26.57
C LEU A 252 -53.90 2.05 25.33
N ILE A 253 -54.76 2.84 24.69
CA ILE A 253 -54.42 3.67 23.50
C ILE A 253 -53.33 4.67 23.90
N ARG A 254 -53.46 5.37 25.03
CA ARG A 254 -52.45 6.30 25.55
C ARG A 254 -51.12 5.58 25.79
N GLY A 255 -51.14 4.43 26.43
CA GLY A 255 -49.97 3.62 26.73
C GLY A 255 -49.23 3.20 25.42
N GLN A 256 -49.97 2.70 24.43
CA GLN A 256 -49.39 2.34 23.14
C GLN A 256 -48.85 3.55 22.37
N SER A 257 -49.52 4.69 22.42
CA SER A 257 -49.08 5.93 21.81
C SER A 257 -47.77 6.44 22.44
N VAL A 258 -47.61 6.38 23.75
CA VAL A 258 -46.33 6.68 24.44
C VAL A 258 -45.24 5.72 23.96
N ARG A 259 -45.57 4.45 23.82
CA ARG A 259 -44.61 3.44 23.32
C ARG A 259 -44.13 3.73 21.91
N ILE A 260 -45.03 4.08 20.99
CA ILE A 260 -44.68 4.46 19.62
C ILE A 260 -43.80 5.71 19.60
N ARG A 261 -44.14 6.74 20.39
CA ARG A 261 -43.33 7.96 20.52
C ARG A 261 -41.89 7.62 20.92
N ASN A 262 -41.73 6.80 21.95
CA ASN A 262 -40.42 6.42 22.46
C ASN A 262 -39.61 5.63 21.40
N GLN A 263 -40.28 4.75 20.63
CA GLN A 263 -39.64 4.01 19.54
C GLN A 263 -39.17 4.92 18.40
N ILE A 264 -39.92 5.96 18.05
CA ILE A 264 -39.53 6.95 17.04
C ILE A 264 -38.36 7.78 17.53
N GLU A 265 -38.35 8.19 18.79
CA GLU A 265 -37.23 8.90 19.44
C GLU A 265 -35.96 8.03 19.48
N ASP A 266 -36.12 6.73 19.74
CA ASP A 266 -35.04 5.75 19.71
C ASP A 266 -34.46 5.58 18.29
N LEU A 267 -35.34 5.49 17.28
CA LEU A 267 -34.93 5.38 15.88
C LEU A 267 -34.13 6.63 15.44
N ASN A 268 -34.64 7.82 15.77
CA ASN A 268 -33.98 9.08 15.45
C ASN A 268 -32.60 9.19 16.12
N LEU A 269 -32.53 8.86 17.42
CA LEU A 269 -31.25 8.86 18.12
C LEU A 269 -30.27 7.84 17.57
N ALA A 270 -30.73 6.62 17.27
CA ALA A 270 -29.90 5.58 16.68
C ALA A 270 -29.32 6.02 15.35
N SER A 271 -30.14 6.63 14.48
CA SER A 271 -29.68 7.18 13.21
C SER A 271 -28.62 8.28 13.42
N LYS A 272 -28.88 9.26 14.28
CA LYS A 272 -27.92 10.34 14.56
C LYS A 272 -26.59 9.85 15.13
N LEU A 273 -26.62 8.85 16.00
CA LEU A 273 -25.41 8.26 16.57
C LEU A 273 -24.64 7.41 15.53
N GLU A 274 -25.34 6.72 14.65
CA GLU A 274 -24.72 5.89 13.59
C GLU A 274 -23.91 6.72 12.61
N TYR A 275 -24.40 7.90 12.27
CA TYR A 275 -23.76 8.81 11.31
C TYR A 275 -22.97 9.95 11.96
N ASN A 276 -22.64 9.82 13.26
CA ASN A 276 -21.94 10.85 14.04
C ASN A 276 -22.60 12.25 14.00
N ALA A 277 -23.90 12.30 13.67
CA ALA A 277 -24.68 13.53 13.60
C ALA A 277 -25.24 13.98 14.97
N GLN A 278 -25.04 13.20 16.04
CA GLN A 278 -25.43 13.53 17.40
C GLN A 278 -24.30 14.28 18.11
N PRO A 279 -24.44 15.58 18.39
CA PRO A 279 -23.45 16.29 19.19
C PRO A 279 -23.46 15.76 20.62
N LEU A 280 -22.30 15.28 21.08
CA LEU A 280 -22.15 14.80 22.47
C LEU A 280 -21.95 15.98 23.41
N ARG A 281 -22.82 16.12 24.38
CA ARG A 281 -22.71 17.11 25.47
C ARG A 281 -21.94 16.53 26.64
N LYS A 282 -20.66 16.26 26.42
CA LYS A 282 -19.78 15.70 27.44
C LYS A 282 -19.57 16.68 28.58
N ARG A 283 -19.75 16.19 29.80
CA ARG A 283 -19.47 16.90 31.06
C ARG A 283 -18.93 15.91 32.09
N LYS A 284 -18.33 16.40 33.13
CA LYS A 284 -17.90 15.56 34.24
C LYS A 284 -19.12 15.00 34.96
N VAL A 285 -19.29 13.68 34.91
CA VAL A 285 -20.42 12.95 35.48
C VAL A 285 -19.96 11.84 36.42
N PHE A 286 -20.72 11.61 37.48
CA PHE A 286 -20.51 10.50 38.40
C PHE A 286 -21.40 9.34 37.98
N LEU A 287 -20.83 8.24 37.52
CA LEU A 287 -21.61 7.07 37.09
C LEU A 287 -22.50 6.50 38.18
N ALA A 288 -22.07 6.51 39.46
CA ALA A 288 -22.83 6.07 40.59
C ALA A 288 -24.18 6.84 40.73
N VAL A 289 -24.15 8.16 40.46
CA VAL A 289 -25.35 9.00 40.48
C VAL A 289 -26.31 8.62 39.36
N ILE A 290 -25.76 8.40 38.15
CA ILE A 290 -26.61 8.00 37.01
C ILE A 290 -27.25 6.65 37.25
N LEU A 291 -26.52 5.67 37.78
CA LEU A 291 -27.06 4.34 38.10
C LEU A 291 -28.21 4.40 39.11
N ARG A 292 -28.07 5.19 40.20
CA ARG A 292 -29.14 5.40 41.16
C ARG A 292 -30.34 6.11 40.54
N LYS A 293 -30.13 7.14 39.71
CA LYS A 293 -31.23 7.81 38.98
C LYS A 293 -32.00 6.85 38.10
N VAL A 294 -31.29 6.00 37.34
CA VAL A 294 -31.90 5.01 36.43
C VAL A 294 -32.72 4.00 37.22
N ALA A 295 -32.20 3.52 38.35
CA ALA A 295 -32.88 2.58 39.19
C ALA A 295 -34.19 3.19 39.81
N ALA A 296 -34.10 4.40 40.33
CA ALA A 296 -35.25 5.11 40.85
C ALA A 296 -36.32 5.37 39.78
N ASP A 297 -35.91 5.82 38.57
CA ASP A 297 -36.83 6.04 37.46
C ASP A 297 -37.51 4.74 37.00
N LEU A 298 -36.75 3.64 36.94
CA LEU A 298 -37.30 2.34 36.58
C LEU A 298 -38.37 1.89 37.60
N LEU A 299 -38.05 1.89 38.87
CA LEU A 299 -38.99 1.48 39.93
C LEU A 299 -40.24 2.36 39.97
N ASN A 300 -40.09 3.68 39.84
CA ASN A 300 -41.21 4.62 39.80
C ASN A 300 -42.11 4.48 38.58
N SER A 301 -41.59 3.93 37.49
CA SER A 301 -42.31 3.73 36.21
C SER A 301 -43.10 2.42 36.16
N MET A 302 -42.93 1.52 37.12
CA MET A 302 -43.60 0.21 37.16
C MET A 302 -44.83 0.21 38.08
N GLU A 303 -45.95 -0.32 37.57
CA GLU A 303 -47.16 -0.55 38.37
C GLU A 303 -47.01 -1.70 39.37
N GLN A 304 -46.12 -2.65 39.10
CA GLN A 304 -45.89 -3.85 39.92
C GLN A 304 -44.38 -4.01 40.23
N ALA A 305 -43.79 -2.99 40.83
CA ALA A 305 -42.35 -2.97 41.18
C ALA A 305 -41.93 -4.15 42.07
N GLU A 306 -42.85 -4.67 42.88
CA GLU A 306 -42.61 -5.83 43.75
C GLU A 306 -42.21 -7.10 43.02
N ARG A 307 -42.61 -7.25 41.75
CA ARG A 307 -42.23 -8.40 40.90
C ARG A 307 -40.80 -8.30 40.37
N TYR A 308 -40.18 -7.13 40.48
CA TYR A 308 -38.85 -6.85 39.95
C TYR A 308 -37.92 -6.25 41.02
N PRO A 309 -37.59 -7.04 42.09
CA PRO A 309 -36.67 -6.55 43.10
C PRO A 309 -35.34 -6.18 42.47
N LEU A 310 -34.91 -4.93 42.71
CA LEU A 310 -33.67 -4.36 42.13
C LEU A 310 -32.63 -4.16 43.25
N SER A 311 -31.48 -4.79 43.08
CA SER A 311 -30.31 -4.60 43.94
C SER A 311 -29.23 -3.77 43.23
N ILE A 312 -28.65 -2.81 43.96
CA ILE A 312 -27.53 -2.00 43.45
C ILE A 312 -26.34 -2.16 44.39
N CYS A 313 -25.25 -2.67 43.87
CA CYS A 313 -23.98 -2.81 44.59
C CYS A 313 -22.93 -1.92 43.93
N ILE A 314 -22.54 -0.84 44.59
CA ILE A 314 -21.50 0.09 44.11
C ILE A 314 -20.32 0.00 45.08
N GLU A 315 -19.16 -0.39 44.58
CA GLU A 315 -17.95 -0.48 45.38
C GLU A 315 -17.41 0.92 45.77
N PRO A 316 -16.79 1.10 46.94
CA PRO A 316 -16.36 2.42 47.43
C PRO A 316 -15.49 3.21 46.47
N GLY A 317 -14.55 2.55 45.77
CA GLY A 317 -13.69 3.19 44.75
C GLY A 317 -14.42 3.68 43.51
N PHE A 318 -15.63 3.18 43.24
CA PHE A 318 -16.45 3.61 42.09
C PHE A 318 -17.33 4.83 42.45
N GLU A 319 -17.66 5.06 43.72
CA GLU A 319 -18.52 6.16 44.15
C GLU A 319 -18.00 7.53 43.74
N THR A 320 -16.70 7.74 43.89
CA THR A 320 -16.05 9.03 43.60
C THR A 320 -15.53 9.12 42.17
N PHE A 321 -15.70 8.05 41.40
CA PHE A 321 -15.21 8.03 40.00
C PHE A 321 -16.11 8.89 39.11
N SER A 322 -15.47 9.76 38.33
CA SER A 322 -16.13 10.61 37.35
C SER A 322 -15.47 10.46 36.01
N LEU A 323 -16.24 10.57 34.92
CA LEU A 323 -15.74 10.61 33.57
C LEU A 323 -16.41 11.72 32.77
N GLU A 324 -15.77 12.14 31.66
CA GLU A 324 -16.36 13.06 30.70
C GLU A 324 -17.33 12.31 29.78
N ALA A 325 -18.63 12.50 30.03
CA ALA A 325 -19.67 11.79 29.30
C ALA A 325 -20.95 12.64 29.15
N ASP A 326 -21.80 12.22 28.23
CA ASP A 326 -23.15 12.74 28.10
C ASP A 326 -24.09 11.97 29.07
N GLU A 327 -24.49 12.64 30.16
CA GLU A 327 -25.31 12.04 31.20
C GLU A 327 -26.65 11.52 30.67
N GLN A 328 -27.27 12.27 29.74
CA GLN A 328 -28.59 11.89 29.20
C GLN A 328 -28.50 10.61 28.35
N LEU A 329 -27.47 10.52 27.54
CA LEU A 329 -27.22 9.33 26.71
C LEU A 329 -26.89 8.11 27.57
N LEU A 330 -26.04 8.26 28.59
CA LEU A 330 -25.72 7.16 29.51
C LEU A 330 -26.95 6.72 30.31
N PHE A 331 -27.74 7.66 30.83
CA PHE A 331 -29.01 7.37 31.49
C PHE A 331 -29.91 6.53 30.56
N ARG A 332 -30.08 6.95 29.30
CA ARG A 332 -30.90 6.23 28.32
C ARG A 332 -30.36 4.83 28.01
N ALA A 333 -29.03 4.66 27.89
CA ALA A 333 -28.41 3.36 27.67
C ALA A 333 -28.69 2.39 28.85
N PHE A 334 -28.47 2.84 30.08
CA PHE A 334 -28.69 2.00 31.28
C PHE A 334 -30.17 1.68 31.49
N ARG A 335 -31.02 2.67 31.22
CA ARG A 335 -32.50 2.50 31.28
C ARG A 335 -32.97 1.46 30.25
N ASN A 336 -32.40 1.46 29.05
CA ASN A 336 -32.71 0.48 28.01
C ASN A 336 -32.27 -0.93 28.41
N ILE A 337 -31.11 -1.11 29.04
CA ILE A 337 -30.65 -2.43 29.51
C ILE A 337 -31.60 -2.98 30.56
N LEU A 338 -31.86 -2.23 31.63
CA LEU A 338 -32.75 -2.67 32.73
C LEU A 338 -34.20 -2.84 32.25
N GLY A 339 -34.68 -1.94 31.37
CA GLY A 339 -35.99 -2.03 30.77
C GLY A 339 -36.19 -3.28 29.88
N ASN A 340 -35.14 -3.76 29.25
CA ASN A 340 -35.19 -5.02 28.52
C ASN A 340 -35.35 -6.22 29.43
N SER A 341 -34.65 -6.27 30.57
CA SER A 341 -34.83 -7.34 31.57
C SER A 341 -36.27 -7.40 32.08
N VAL A 342 -36.88 -6.26 32.34
CA VAL A 342 -38.32 -6.21 32.76
C VAL A 342 -39.23 -6.69 31.63
N ARG A 343 -39.03 -6.18 30.43
CA ARG A 343 -39.90 -6.48 29.27
C ARG A 343 -39.89 -7.95 28.87
N HIS A 344 -38.74 -8.62 28.96
CA HIS A 344 -38.59 -10.02 28.53
C HIS A 344 -38.90 -11.03 29.66
N ASN A 345 -39.19 -10.58 30.87
CA ASN A 345 -39.53 -11.43 32.02
C ASN A 345 -40.86 -10.99 32.62
N GLU A 346 -41.96 -11.18 31.88
CA GLU A 346 -43.32 -10.75 32.30
C GLU A 346 -43.76 -11.37 33.64
N ASP A 347 -43.25 -12.55 33.96
CA ASP A 347 -43.54 -13.24 35.23
C ASP A 347 -42.80 -12.67 36.44
N GLY A 348 -41.90 -11.70 36.21
CA GLY A 348 -41.03 -11.11 37.20
C GLY A 348 -39.61 -11.71 37.16
N CYS A 349 -38.65 -10.94 37.63
CA CYS A 349 -37.26 -11.39 37.81
C CYS A 349 -36.52 -10.48 38.79
N SER A 350 -35.47 -10.98 39.41
CA SER A 350 -34.57 -10.18 40.22
C SER A 350 -33.58 -9.45 39.34
N LEU A 351 -33.48 -8.14 39.48
CA LEU A 351 -32.54 -7.28 38.74
C LEU A 351 -31.36 -6.92 39.62
N GLY A 352 -30.18 -6.86 39.02
CA GLY A 352 -28.98 -6.44 39.73
C GLY A 352 -28.11 -5.50 38.92
N VAL A 353 -27.55 -4.51 39.61
CA VAL A 353 -26.52 -3.62 39.05
C VAL A 353 -25.30 -3.70 39.97
N ARG A 354 -24.16 -4.03 39.42
CA ARG A 354 -22.87 -4.01 40.11
C ARG A 354 -21.94 -3.05 39.43
N ALA A 355 -21.31 -2.16 40.21
CA ALA A 355 -20.32 -1.21 39.67
C ALA A 355 -19.03 -1.26 40.52
N TRP A 356 -17.90 -1.42 39.84
CA TRP A 356 -16.58 -1.56 40.49
C TRP A 356 -15.48 -1.00 39.63
N MET A 357 -14.30 -0.80 40.23
CA MET A 357 -13.07 -0.44 39.51
C MET A 357 -12.19 -1.68 39.32
N LYS A 358 -11.68 -1.88 38.11
CA LYS A 358 -10.70 -2.91 37.80
C LYS A 358 -9.66 -2.33 36.83
N ASP A 359 -8.36 -2.46 37.16
CA ASP A 359 -7.26 -1.94 36.37
C ASP A 359 -7.44 -0.46 36.02
N SER A 360 -7.85 0.36 36.98
CA SER A 360 -8.18 1.79 36.86
C SER A 360 -9.31 2.08 35.84
N ARG A 361 -10.10 1.09 35.45
CA ARG A 361 -11.24 1.24 34.55
C ARG A 361 -12.55 0.98 35.28
N PRO A 362 -13.58 1.81 35.06
CA PRO A 362 -14.89 1.58 35.63
C PRO A 362 -15.63 0.50 34.85
N HIS A 363 -16.17 -0.46 35.61
CA HIS A 363 -16.99 -1.55 35.12
C HIS A 363 -18.40 -1.40 35.70
N VAL A 364 -19.40 -1.54 34.85
CA VAL A 364 -20.81 -1.57 35.26
C VAL A 364 -21.45 -2.82 34.67
N ARG A 365 -21.99 -3.68 35.52
CA ARG A 365 -22.69 -4.90 35.13
C ARG A 365 -24.14 -4.83 35.49
N PHE A 366 -25.01 -5.08 34.52
CA PHE A 366 -26.44 -5.26 34.66
C PHE A 366 -26.72 -6.75 34.47
N TYR A 367 -27.49 -7.34 35.35
CA TYR A 367 -27.83 -8.76 35.31
C TYR A 367 -29.22 -9.04 35.83
N ASP A 368 -29.83 -10.13 35.39
CA ASP A 368 -31.10 -10.63 35.88
C ASP A 368 -31.05 -12.17 35.97
N ASN A 369 -32.00 -12.73 36.70
CA ASN A 369 -32.18 -14.18 36.83
C ASN A 369 -33.31 -14.71 35.91
N GLY A 370 -33.67 -13.97 34.87
CA GLY A 370 -34.74 -14.31 33.92
C GLY A 370 -34.31 -15.24 32.82
N ARG A 371 -34.91 -15.10 31.63
CA ARG A 371 -34.71 -15.96 30.45
C ARG A 371 -33.32 -15.84 29.80
N GLY A 372 -32.54 -14.81 30.18
CA GLY A 372 -31.25 -14.54 29.58
C GLY A 372 -31.30 -13.92 28.18
N ILE A 373 -30.13 -13.63 27.63
CA ILE A 373 -29.94 -12.98 26.32
C ILE A 373 -29.68 -14.07 25.29
N PRO A 374 -30.43 -14.12 24.16
CA PRO A 374 -30.18 -15.06 23.09
C PRO A 374 -28.75 -15.01 22.52
N PRO A 375 -28.14 -16.15 22.15
CA PRO A 375 -26.75 -16.21 21.69
C PRO A 375 -26.44 -15.30 20.50
N ALA A 376 -27.39 -15.12 19.57
CA ALA A 376 -27.23 -14.22 18.43
C ALA A 376 -27.07 -12.74 18.85
N ILE A 377 -27.78 -12.34 19.90
CA ILE A 377 -27.71 -10.98 20.48
C ILE A 377 -26.39 -10.83 21.26
N CYS A 378 -25.96 -11.85 21.98
CA CYS A 378 -24.67 -11.87 22.66
C CYS A 378 -23.52 -11.68 21.64
N HIS A 379 -23.55 -12.40 20.53
CA HIS A 379 -22.58 -12.26 19.45
C HIS A 379 -22.58 -10.82 18.88
N TYR A 380 -23.75 -10.25 18.61
CA TYR A 380 -23.88 -8.87 18.14
C TYR A 380 -23.30 -7.85 19.13
N LEU A 381 -23.57 -7.97 20.42
CA LEU A 381 -23.07 -7.05 21.43
C LEU A 381 -21.56 -7.16 21.66
N ASN A 382 -20.99 -8.36 21.55
CA ASN A 382 -19.57 -8.64 21.74
C ASN A 382 -18.69 -8.21 20.53
N GLY A 383 -19.25 -7.56 19.52
CA GLY A 383 -18.49 -7.05 18.38
C GLY A 383 -18.42 -7.97 17.17
N GLY A 384 -19.18 -9.06 17.16
CA GLY A 384 -19.36 -9.89 15.98
C GLY A 384 -19.93 -9.07 14.83
N GLY A 385 -19.15 -8.97 13.70
CA GLY A 385 -19.56 -8.27 12.49
C GLY A 385 -20.71 -8.99 11.82
N GLY A 386 -21.94 -8.57 12.07
CA GLY A 386 -23.13 -9.11 11.43
C GLY A 386 -24.25 -8.08 11.45
N HIS A 387 -25.12 -8.14 10.43
CA HIS A 387 -26.40 -7.47 10.47
C HIS A 387 -27.16 -8.01 11.69
N MET A 388 -27.82 -7.10 12.40
CA MET A 388 -28.75 -7.46 13.45
C MET A 388 -29.77 -8.48 12.90
N PRO A 389 -30.12 -9.55 13.62
CA PRO A 389 -31.16 -10.48 13.18
C PRO A 389 -32.44 -9.70 12.84
N GLU A 390 -32.90 -9.81 11.59
CA GLU A 390 -33.98 -8.98 11.03
C GLU A 390 -35.35 -9.17 11.70
N GLU A 391 -35.52 -10.19 12.53
CA GLU A 391 -36.85 -10.62 13.00
C GLU A 391 -37.36 -9.93 14.29
N ASN A 392 -36.62 -9.01 14.92
CA ASN A 392 -37.06 -8.45 16.20
C ASN A 392 -37.00 -6.93 16.32
N VAL A 393 -38.15 -6.27 16.16
CA VAL A 393 -38.37 -4.84 16.43
C VAL A 393 -37.96 -4.42 17.86
N HIS A 394 -37.80 -5.39 18.79
CA HIS A 394 -37.45 -5.14 20.19
C HIS A 394 -35.95 -4.90 20.46
N LEU A 395 -35.09 -5.02 19.47
CA LEU A 395 -33.63 -4.89 19.60
C LEU A 395 -33.13 -3.43 19.49
N MET A 396 -33.99 -2.47 19.13
CA MET A 396 -33.62 -1.06 18.96
C MET A 396 -32.90 -0.48 20.19
N GLY A 397 -33.43 -0.80 21.41
CA GLY A 397 -32.80 -0.36 22.64
C GLY A 397 -31.34 -0.83 22.81
N LEU A 398 -31.03 -2.08 22.45
CA LEU A 398 -29.67 -2.61 22.55
C LEU A 398 -28.75 -2.04 21.44
N ARG A 399 -29.28 -1.71 20.25
CA ARG A 399 -28.57 -0.98 19.23
C ARG A 399 -28.12 0.40 19.74
N ILE A 400 -29.02 1.13 20.40
CA ILE A 400 -28.72 2.42 21.04
C ILE A 400 -27.64 2.26 22.10
N VAL A 401 -27.73 1.23 22.96
CA VAL A 401 -26.72 0.94 23.99
C VAL A 401 -25.35 0.75 23.34
N ARG A 402 -25.28 -0.02 22.25
CA ARG A 402 -24.02 -0.26 21.52
C ARG A 402 -23.45 1.03 20.92
N GLN A 403 -24.30 1.89 20.36
CA GLN A 403 -23.87 3.16 19.76
C GLN A 403 -23.45 4.18 20.82
N ILE A 404 -24.23 4.35 21.89
CA ILE A 404 -23.88 5.26 23.00
C ILE A 404 -22.54 4.84 23.63
N LYS A 405 -22.36 3.54 23.90
CA LYS A 405 -21.10 3.00 24.39
C LYS A 405 -19.94 3.35 23.45
N GLY A 406 -20.11 3.15 22.12
CA GLY A 406 -19.12 3.49 21.11
C GLY A 406 -18.73 4.98 21.15
N ALA A 407 -19.72 5.87 21.22
CA ALA A 407 -19.53 7.32 21.31
C ALA A 407 -18.78 7.77 22.58
N HIS A 408 -18.81 6.97 23.65
CA HIS A 408 -18.09 7.21 24.90
C HIS A 408 -16.80 6.40 25.06
N GLY A 409 -16.32 5.73 23.99
CA GLY A 409 -15.07 4.95 24.02
C GLY A 409 -15.11 3.70 24.88
N GLY A 410 -16.32 3.22 25.26
CA GLY A 410 -16.48 2.03 26.08
C GLY A 410 -16.47 0.73 25.29
N THR A 411 -16.42 -0.40 25.99
CA THR A 411 -16.64 -1.74 25.45
C THR A 411 -17.83 -2.41 26.14
N ILE A 412 -18.57 -3.23 25.39
CA ILE A 412 -19.67 -4.06 25.92
C ILE A 412 -19.25 -5.52 25.83
N CYS A 413 -19.54 -6.30 26.82
CA CYS A 413 -19.47 -7.76 26.77
C CYS A 413 -20.69 -8.36 27.48
N THR A 414 -21.18 -9.47 26.95
CA THR A 414 -22.16 -10.31 27.60
C THR A 414 -21.43 -11.43 28.36
N ARG A 415 -22.05 -11.93 29.42
CA ARG A 415 -21.54 -13.10 30.14
C ARG A 415 -21.73 -14.37 29.33
N GLU A 416 -20.90 -15.37 29.59
CA GLU A 416 -21.01 -16.69 28.95
C GLU A 416 -22.34 -17.40 29.27
N ASP A 417 -22.92 -17.15 30.46
CA ASP A 417 -24.20 -17.67 30.87
C ASP A 417 -25.42 -16.92 30.28
N GLY A 418 -25.18 -15.85 29.52
CA GLY A 418 -26.23 -15.03 28.90
C GLY A 418 -27.03 -14.16 29.86
N HIS A 419 -26.78 -14.20 31.16
CA HIS A 419 -27.55 -13.48 32.20
C HIS A 419 -26.92 -12.14 32.60
N GLY A 420 -26.46 -11.35 31.65
CA GLY A 420 -25.97 -10.01 31.99
C GLY A 420 -25.14 -9.34 30.89
N ILE A 421 -25.15 -8.01 31.00
CA ILE A 421 -24.38 -7.09 30.14
C ILE A 421 -23.41 -6.33 31.01
N GLU A 422 -22.12 -6.34 30.63
CA GLU A 422 -21.08 -5.58 31.28
C GLU A 422 -20.58 -4.48 30.33
N ILE A 423 -20.58 -3.25 30.83
CA ILE A 423 -20.01 -2.08 30.13
C ILE A 423 -18.70 -1.70 30.82
N ARG A 424 -17.65 -1.56 30.06
CA ARG A 424 -16.33 -1.10 30.50
C ARG A 424 -16.04 0.23 29.82
N PHE A 425 -15.75 1.25 30.60
CA PHE A 425 -15.34 2.55 30.06
C PHE A 425 -13.83 2.68 30.06
N GLN A 426 -13.30 3.45 29.12
CA GLN A 426 -11.90 3.81 29.16
C GLN A 426 -11.68 4.88 30.22
N ALA A 427 -10.67 4.72 31.06
CA ALA A 427 -10.19 5.82 31.90
C ALA A 427 -9.60 6.87 30.96
N LEU A 428 -10.15 8.07 30.95
CA LEU A 428 -9.43 9.20 30.36
C LEU A 428 -8.21 9.47 31.26
N ILE A 429 -7.03 9.25 30.69
CA ILE A 429 -5.74 9.62 31.30
C ILE A 429 -5.63 11.14 31.27
#